data_24dc96e92879738371ff4320e847652b
#
_entry.id   24dc96e92879738371ff4320e847652b
#
_cell.length_a   1.000
_cell.length_b   1.000
_cell.length_c   1.000
_cell.angle_alpha   90.00
_cell.angle_beta   90.00
_cell.angle_gamma   90.00
#
_symmetry.space_group_name_H-M   'P 1'
#
loop_
_entity.id
_entity.type
_entity.pdbx_description
1 polymer ?
#
loop_
_entity_poly.entity_id
_entity_poly.type
_entity_poly.pdbx_seq_one_letter_code
_entity_poly.pdbx_strand_id
1 'polypeptide(L)'
;IGMRVKVFSEESVRISRYGLELTPWSQWKYNKSPIWWKNYNKVKHERNNFFQEANLHNTLNAMAGLYLCNYYYYMNLLSIEYKQDFGDKQVLANLNPRSSLFHLGRQIISAHRL
;
A
#
# COMPACT_ATOMS: atom_id res chain seq x y z
N ILE A 1 -10.26 16.03 -4.61
CA ILE A 1 -9.49 14.96 -5.28
C ILE A 1 -8.00 15.16 -5.07
N GLY A 2 -7.49 16.39 -5.29
CA GLY A 2 -6.06 16.64 -5.10
C GLY A 2 -5.55 16.33 -3.70
N MET A 3 -6.36 16.63 -2.69
CA MET A 3 -5.99 16.37 -1.31
C MET A 3 -5.92 14.86 -1.01
N ARG A 4 -6.85 14.08 -1.56
CA ARG A 4 -6.84 12.63 -1.40
C ARG A 4 -5.65 11.98 -2.10
N VAL A 5 -5.33 12.45 -3.29
CA VAL A 5 -4.16 11.96 -4.02
C VAL A 5 -2.88 12.23 -3.23
N LYS A 6 -2.76 13.42 -2.64
CA LYS A 6 -1.59 13.78 -1.84
C LYS A 6 -1.47 12.86 -0.62
N VAL A 7 -2.55 12.68 0.12
CA VAL A 7 -2.54 11.82 1.30
C VAL A 7 -2.19 10.38 0.91
N PHE A 8 -2.84 9.88 -0.14
CA PHE A 8 -2.62 8.52 -0.62
C PHE A 8 -1.16 8.32 -1.08
N SER A 9 -0.61 9.30 -1.79
CA SER A 9 0.76 9.20 -2.29
C SER A 9 1.80 9.23 -1.17
N GLU A 10 1.49 9.85 -0.05
CA GLU A 10 2.40 9.94 1.08
C GLU A 10 2.23 8.77 2.06
N GLU A 11 1.21 7.97 1.87
CA GLU A 11 0.90 6.86 2.77
C GLU A 11 2.00 5.79 2.70
N SER A 12 2.46 5.34 3.85
CA SER A 12 3.47 4.30 3.93
C SER A 12 2.89 2.99 4.42
N VAL A 13 3.55 1.90 4.05
CA VAL A 13 3.22 0.55 4.49
C VAL A 13 4.47 -0.04 5.13
N ARG A 14 4.32 -0.59 6.32
CA ARG A 14 5.43 -1.17 7.05
C ARG A 14 5.39 -2.68 6.98
N ILE A 15 6.56 -3.27 6.76
CA ILE A 15 6.75 -4.71 6.82
C ILE A 15 7.70 -4.96 7.99
N SER A 16 7.14 -5.13 9.19
CA SER A 16 7.91 -5.23 10.42
C SER A 16 8.89 -6.38 10.40
N ARG A 17 8.49 -7.51 9.80
CA ARG A 17 9.32 -8.70 9.72
C ARG A 17 10.68 -8.43 9.08
N TYR A 18 10.72 -7.52 8.12
CA TYR A 18 11.94 -7.21 7.37
C TYR A 18 12.49 -5.82 7.68
N GLY A 19 11.87 -5.10 8.59
CA GLY A 19 12.29 -3.74 8.92
C GLY A 19 12.15 -2.77 7.75
N LEU A 20 11.18 -2.99 6.88
CA LEU A 20 10.97 -2.16 5.70
C LEU A 20 9.80 -1.21 5.89
N GLU A 21 9.92 -0.03 5.29
CA GLU A 21 8.80 0.90 5.17
C GLU A 21 8.76 1.36 3.71
N LEU A 22 7.60 1.18 3.08
CA LEU A 22 7.43 1.42 1.66
C LEU A 22 6.41 2.51 1.44
N THR A 23 6.61 3.30 0.37
CA THR A 23 5.66 4.33 -0.05
C THR A 23 5.28 4.05 -1.50
N PRO A 24 4.43 3.04 -1.73
CA PRO A 24 4.22 2.50 -3.08
C PRO A 24 3.63 3.49 -4.08
N TRP A 25 2.92 4.51 -3.61
CA TRP A 25 2.28 5.49 -4.49
C TRP A 25 2.99 6.84 -4.49
N SER A 26 4.22 6.92 -3.99
CA SER A 26 4.92 8.20 -3.81
C SER A 26 5.10 8.98 -5.11
N GLN A 27 5.23 8.32 -6.26
CA GLN A 27 5.40 9.01 -7.54
C GLN A 27 4.12 9.67 -8.04
N TRP A 28 2.99 9.26 -7.48
CA TRP A 28 1.69 9.76 -7.93
C TRP A 28 1.49 11.24 -7.66
N LYS A 29 2.13 11.78 -6.63
CA LYS A 29 2.05 13.22 -6.34
C LYS A 29 2.68 14.09 -7.43
N TYR A 30 3.49 13.47 -8.30
CA TYR A 30 4.09 14.15 -9.44
C TYR A 30 3.39 13.78 -10.76
N ASN A 31 2.21 13.17 -10.69
CA ASN A 31 1.48 12.66 -11.84
C ASN A 31 2.27 11.62 -12.62
N LYS A 32 3.06 10.83 -11.93
CA LYS A 32 3.87 9.76 -12.52
C LYS A 32 3.40 8.41 -12.04
N SER A 33 3.54 7.41 -12.89
CA SER A 33 3.23 6.03 -12.52
C SER A 33 4.25 5.53 -11.49
N PRO A 34 3.82 4.67 -10.55
CA PRO A 34 4.75 4.06 -9.61
C PRO A 34 5.85 3.30 -10.33
N ILE A 35 7.05 3.29 -9.76
CA ILE A 35 8.18 2.57 -10.34
C ILE A 35 7.89 1.08 -10.44
N TRP A 36 7.26 0.49 -9.42
CA TRP A 36 6.92 -0.93 -9.44
C TRP A 36 5.94 -1.27 -10.56
N TRP A 37 5.06 -0.35 -10.93
CA TRP A 37 4.13 -0.53 -12.04
C TRP A 37 4.86 -0.51 -13.38
N LYS A 38 5.77 0.44 -13.55
CA LYS A 38 6.59 0.53 -14.76
C LYS A 38 7.44 -0.72 -14.94
N ASN A 39 8.04 -1.20 -13.85
CA ASN A 39 8.89 -2.37 -13.90
C ASN A 39 8.08 -3.63 -14.21
N TYR A 40 6.88 -3.75 -13.64
CA TYR A 40 5.97 -4.83 -13.97
C TYR A 40 5.64 -4.85 -15.46
N ASN A 41 5.32 -3.69 -16.03
CA ASN A 41 4.98 -3.60 -17.44
C ASN A 41 6.15 -3.97 -18.34
N LYS A 42 7.37 -3.59 -17.98
CA LYS A 42 8.56 -4.00 -18.72
C LYS A 42 8.71 -5.52 -18.74
N VAL A 43 8.59 -6.14 -17.58
CA VAL A 43 8.70 -7.61 -17.48
C VAL A 43 7.59 -8.29 -18.27
N LYS A 44 6.37 -7.76 -18.19
CA LYS A 44 5.23 -8.33 -18.90
C LYS A 44 5.39 -8.31 -20.42
N HIS A 45 5.92 -7.22 -20.96
CA HIS A 45 6.01 -7.02 -22.40
C HIS A 45 7.34 -7.49 -23.01
N GLU A 46 8.43 -7.45 -22.23
CA GLU A 46 9.75 -7.78 -22.69
C GLU A 46 10.50 -8.62 -21.65
N ARG A 47 9.92 -9.76 -21.30
CA ARG A 47 10.41 -10.61 -20.22
C ARG A 47 11.90 -10.94 -20.33
N ASN A 48 12.37 -11.26 -21.54
CA ASN A 48 13.75 -11.68 -21.73
C ASN A 48 14.75 -10.55 -21.49
N ASN A 49 14.35 -9.31 -21.71
CA ASN A 49 15.23 -8.15 -21.61
C ASN A 49 15.19 -7.47 -20.24
N PHE A 50 14.06 -7.58 -19.53
CA PHE A 50 13.83 -6.85 -18.29
C PHE A 50 13.55 -7.76 -17.10
N PHE A 51 14.05 -8.98 -17.16
CA PHE A 51 13.81 -9.96 -16.10
C PHE A 51 14.27 -9.47 -14.72
N GLN A 52 15.38 -8.73 -14.66
CA GLN A 52 15.89 -8.22 -13.39
C GLN A 52 14.93 -7.22 -12.72
N GLU A 53 13.97 -6.68 -13.47
CA GLU A 53 12.99 -5.76 -12.89
C GLU A 53 11.90 -6.48 -12.08
N ALA A 54 11.83 -7.80 -12.22
CA ALA A 54 10.89 -8.63 -11.48
C ALA A 54 11.55 -9.12 -10.19
N ASN A 55 11.92 -8.19 -9.30
CA ASN A 55 12.59 -8.54 -8.06
C ASN A 55 11.62 -8.44 -6.88
N LEU A 56 12.07 -8.96 -5.73
CA LEU A 56 11.26 -9.00 -4.53
C LEU A 56 10.82 -7.60 -4.07
N HIS A 57 11.72 -6.63 -4.19
CA HIS A 57 11.41 -5.26 -3.77
C HIS A 57 10.24 -4.69 -4.55
N ASN A 58 10.25 -4.85 -5.88
CA ASN A 58 9.14 -4.39 -6.72
C ASN A 58 7.85 -5.14 -6.41
N THR A 59 7.95 -6.44 -6.16
CA THR A 59 6.79 -7.25 -5.78
C THR A 59 6.19 -6.77 -4.46
N LEU A 60 7.02 -6.53 -3.46
CA LEU A 60 6.55 -6.05 -2.16
C LEU A 60 5.90 -4.68 -2.28
N ASN A 61 6.46 -3.78 -3.10
CA ASN A 61 5.86 -2.48 -3.34
C ASN A 61 4.48 -2.60 -4.01
N ALA A 62 4.35 -3.48 -5.00
CA ALA A 62 3.08 -3.70 -5.67
C ALA A 62 2.03 -4.24 -4.69
N MET A 63 2.42 -5.19 -3.86
CA MET A 63 1.52 -5.75 -2.86
C MET A 63 1.15 -4.72 -1.79
N ALA A 64 2.10 -3.89 -1.37
CA ALA A 64 1.84 -2.82 -0.42
C ALA A 64 0.89 -1.79 -1.03
N GLY A 65 1.06 -1.49 -2.32
CA GLY A 65 0.15 -0.59 -3.04
C GLY A 65 -1.27 -1.12 -3.05
N LEU A 66 -1.42 -2.42 -3.29
CA LEU A 66 -2.73 -3.07 -3.27
C LEU A 66 -3.32 -3.07 -1.86
N TYR A 67 -2.49 -3.29 -0.85
CA TYR A 67 -2.92 -3.24 0.54
C TYR A 67 -3.54 -1.87 0.89
N LEU A 68 -2.90 -0.79 0.46
CA LEU A 68 -3.44 0.55 0.68
C LEU A 68 -4.74 0.77 -0.07
N CYS A 69 -4.83 0.31 -1.31
CA CYS A 69 -6.08 0.41 -2.07
C CYS A 69 -7.21 -0.31 -1.34
N ASN A 70 -6.93 -1.49 -0.82
CA ASN A 70 -7.90 -2.28 -0.08
C ASN A 70 -8.33 -1.56 1.21
N TYR A 71 -7.37 -1.00 1.93
CA TYR A 71 -7.65 -0.26 3.16
C TYR A 71 -8.58 0.93 2.88
N TYR A 72 -8.24 1.75 1.88
CA TYR A 72 -9.04 2.93 1.56
C TYR A 72 -10.41 2.56 1.00
N TYR A 73 -10.49 1.45 0.27
CA TYR A 73 -11.78 0.95 -0.20
C TYR A 73 -12.72 0.64 0.97
N TYR A 74 -12.22 -0.11 1.96
CA TYR A 74 -13.04 -0.46 3.11
C TYR A 74 -13.36 0.75 4.00
N MET A 75 -12.43 1.68 4.12
CA MET A 75 -12.67 2.90 4.86
C MET A 75 -13.85 3.67 4.26
N ASN A 76 -13.85 3.82 2.93
CA ASN A 76 -14.94 4.52 2.24
C ASN A 76 -16.24 3.75 2.32
N LEU A 77 -16.19 2.43 2.17
CA LEU A 77 -17.37 1.58 2.21
C LEU A 77 -18.07 1.68 3.56
N LEU A 78 -17.31 1.58 4.65
CA LEU A 78 -17.85 1.67 6.00
C LEU A 78 -18.39 3.08 6.29
N SER A 79 -17.68 4.10 5.83
CA SER A 79 -18.10 5.48 6.01
C SER A 79 -19.46 5.73 5.35
N ILE A 80 -19.65 5.21 4.14
CA ILE A 80 -20.91 5.36 3.41
C ILE A 80 -22.04 4.58 4.09
N GLU A 81 -21.75 3.33 4.47
CA GLU A 81 -22.77 2.44 5.04
C GLU A 81 -23.29 2.94 6.39
N TYR A 82 -22.39 3.36 7.27
CA TYR A 82 -22.74 3.76 8.62
C TYR A 82 -22.81 5.27 8.81
N LYS A 83 -22.52 6.04 7.75
CA LYS A 83 -22.58 7.52 7.76
C LYS A 83 -21.74 8.14 8.87
N GLN A 84 -20.59 7.54 9.15
CA GLN A 84 -19.64 8.07 10.12
C GLN A 84 -18.24 7.60 9.76
N ASP A 85 -17.25 8.34 10.25
CA ASP A 85 -15.86 7.97 10.02
C ASP A 85 -15.43 6.92 11.05
N PHE A 86 -14.59 6.00 10.60
CA PHE A 86 -14.03 4.96 11.45
C PHE A 86 -12.54 5.15 11.60
N GLY A 87 -12.01 4.84 12.76
CA GLY A 87 -10.58 4.84 13.00
C GLY A 87 -9.89 3.66 12.31
N ASP A 88 -8.57 3.76 12.19
CA ASP A 88 -7.77 2.74 11.52
C ASP A 88 -8.01 1.34 12.08
N LYS A 89 -8.07 1.22 13.39
CA LYS A 89 -8.27 -0.07 14.05
C LYS A 89 -9.57 -0.75 13.61
N GLN A 90 -10.63 0.03 13.50
CA GLN A 90 -11.93 -0.49 13.08
C GLN A 90 -11.94 -0.89 11.61
N VAL A 91 -11.32 -0.08 10.75
CA VAL A 91 -11.22 -0.38 9.33
C VAL A 91 -10.38 -1.65 9.13
N LEU A 92 -9.24 -1.74 9.80
CA LEU A 92 -8.35 -2.90 9.68
C LEU A 92 -9.02 -4.19 10.15
N ALA A 93 -9.89 -4.10 11.15
CA ALA A 93 -10.62 -5.27 11.63
C ALA A 93 -11.59 -5.81 10.59
N ASN A 94 -12.00 -4.97 9.62
CA ASN A 94 -12.96 -5.36 8.59
C ASN A 94 -12.31 -5.71 7.24
N LEU A 95 -10.99 -5.64 7.14
CA LEU A 95 -10.33 -5.98 5.89
C LEU A 95 -10.51 -7.44 5.52
N ASN A 96 -10.71 -7.69 4.25
CA ASN A 96 -10.83 -9.05 3.72
C ASN A 96 -10.15 -9.11 2.34
N PRO A 97 -9.04 -9.80 2.21
CA PRO A 97 -8.34 -10.54 3.27
C PRO A 97 -7.54 -9.61 4.19
N ARG A 98 -7.31 -10.08 5.40
CA ARG A 98 -6.41 -9.40 6.32
C ARG A 98 -4.96 -9.74 5.98
N SER A 99 -4.05 -8.88 6.42
CA SER A 99 -2.63 -9.13 6.27
C SER A 99 -1.94 -9.13 7.61
N SER A 100 -1.11 -10.14 7.85
CA SER A 100 -0.21 -10.17 9.00
C SER A 100 1.17 -9.63 8.63
N LEU A 101 1.44 -9.46 7.34
CA LEU A 101 2.74 -8.99 6.86
C LEU A 101 2.80 -7.46 6.77
N PHE A 102 1.75 -6.84 6.24
CA PHE A 102 1.69 -5.40 6.01
C PHE A 102 0.96 -4.67 7.12
N HIS A 103 1.48 -3.51 7.49
CA HIS A 103 0.87 -2.62 8.47
C HIS A 103 0.90 -1.20 7.92
N LEU A 104 -0.11 -0.39 8.28
CA LEU A 104 -0.07 1.03 7.94
C LEU A 104 1.15 1.65 8.65
N GLY A 105 1.89 2.49 7.92
CA GLY A 105 3.08 3.12 8.46
C GLY A 105 2.81 4.00 9.66
N ARG A 106 1.61 4.59 9.74
CA ARG A 106 1.20 5.46 10.85
C ARG A 106 0.74 4.70 12.09
N GLN A 107 0.62 3.37 12.05
CA GLN A 107 0.26 2.60 13.23
C GLN A 107 1.43 2.52 14.20
N ILE A 108 1.12 2.67 15.49
CA ILE A 108 2.12 2.52 16.52
C ILE A 108 2.23 1.04 16.85
N ILE A 109 3.42 0.50 16.66
CA ILE A 109 3.70 -0.88 17.03
C ILE A 109 4.36 -0.85 18.39
N SER A 110 3.71 -1.43 19.40
CA SER A 110 4.23 -1.45 20.74
C SER A 110 5.50 -2.29 20.83
N ALA A 111 6.52 -1.76 21.55
CA ALA A 111 7.79 -2.46 21.72
C ALA A 111 7.62 -3.84 22.36
N HIS A 112 6.65 -3.98 23.23
CA HIS A 112 6.41 -5.26 23.90
C HIS A 112 5.83 -6.35 22.99
N ARG A 113 5.50 -6.01 21.76
CA ARG A 113 5.06 -7.00 20.78
C ARG A 113 6.22 -7.67 20.07
N LEU A 114 7.39 -7.14 20.29
CA LEU A 114 8.58 -7.75 19.74
C LEU A 114 8.96 -9.00 20.52
#